data_f8e911e75efba0ae95c33cc0c3fd72f3
#
_entry.id   f8e911e75efba0ae95c33cc0c3fd72f3
#
_cell.length_a   1.000
_cell.length_b   1.000
_cell.length_c   1.000
_cell.angle_alpha   90.00
_cell.angle_beta   90.00
_cell.angle_gamma   90.00
#
_symmetry.space_group_name_H-M   'P 1'
#
loop_
_entity.id
_entity.type
_entity.pdbx_description
1 polymer ?
#
loop_
_entity_poly.entity_id
_entity_poly.type
_entity_poly.pdbx_seq_one_letter_code
_entity_poly.pdbx_strand_id
1 'polypeptide(L)'
;KAYHKAPIQLAEAVVEKVTDHSVIGEIEAVKPGFINLKINPEFLADYLSKMQNDEDLSVEKAKNPKTIIVDYGGANVAKPLHVGHLRSAIIGESIKRMGRFMGHNMIGDVHLGDWGLQMGLIITELQERHPELVYFDESFTGEYPEEAPFTISELEEIYPCASGKSKEDEDYKKRALEATRELQQGRRGYRAIWKHIMNVSVADLKKNYGNLDVHFDLWMGESDAQEYIPDMVDYLKDNGYAHYDQGALVVDVKEETDTKEIPPCMILKSDGAALYDTCLLYTSPSPRDRQKS
;
A
#
# COMPACT_ATOMS: atom_id res chain seq x y z
N LYS A 1 35.19 9.22 12.64
CA LYS A 1 35.41 10.56 13.28
C LYS A 1 35.50 10.45 14.81
N ALA A 2 34.68 9.63 15.48
CA ALA A 2 34.66 9.52 16.95
C ALA A 2 35.99 9.02 17.57
N TYR A 3 36.74 8.19 16.88
CA TYR A 3 37.97 7.58 17.41
C TYR A 3 39.28 8.18 16.87
N HIS A 4 39.21 9.16 15.97
CA HIS A 4 40.38 9.82 15.33
C HIS A 4 41.42 8.86 14.72
N LYS A 5 40.95 7.65 14.29
CA LYS A 5 41.78 6.61 13.65
C LYS A 5 41.32 6.37 12.22
N ALA A 6 42.23 5.88 11.39
CA ALA A 6 41.91 5.46 10.04
C ALA A 6 41.00 4.18 10.09
N PRO A 7 40.04 4.00 9.17
CA PRO A 7 39.14 2.83 9.15
C PRO A 7 39.88 1.50 9.21
N ILE A 8 41.00 1.36 8.50
CA ILE A 8 41.82 0.13 8.52
C ILE A 8 42.39 -0.16 9.91
N GLN A 9 42.86 0.85 10.65
CA GLN A 9 43.38 0.67 12.00
C GLN A 9 42.31 0.23 13.01
N LEU A 10 41.06 0.64 12.76
CA LEU A 10 39.92 0.17 13.56
C LEU A 10 39.59 -1.28 13.22
N ALA A 11 39.63 -1.66 11.94
CA ALA A 11 39.40 -3.03 11.49
C ALA A 11 40.51 -3.97 12.05
N GLU A 12 41.77 -3.58 11.95
CA GLU A 12 42.90 -4.34 12.53
C GLU A 12 42.74 -4.57 14.04
N ALA A 13 42.38 -3.51 14.78
CA ALA A 13 42.16 -3.60 16.23
C ALA A 13 40.95 -4.48 16.61
N VAL A 14 39.97 -4.65 15.73
CA VAL A 14 38.88 -5.59 15.92
C VAL A 14 39.35 -7.02 15.65
N VAL A 15 40.08 -7.24 14.56
CA VAL A 15 40.62 -8.55 14.19
C VAL A 15 41.54 -9.12 15.27
N GLU A 16 42.40 -8.30 15.83
CA GLU A 16 43.30 -8.71 16.96
C GLU A 16 42.56 -9.19 18.22
N LYS A 17 41.31 -8.77 18.41
CA LYS A 17 40.50 -9.16 19.58
C LYS A 17 39.72 -10.44 19.39
N VAL A 18 39.62 -10.93 18.15
CA VAL A 18 38.93 -12.18 17.86
C VAL A 18 39.86 -13.34 18.14
N THR A 19 39.59 -14.06 19.21
CA THR A 19 40.43 -15.23 19.67
C THR A 19 39.71 -16.56 19.52
N ASP A 20 38.39 -16.53 19.34
CA ASP A 20 37.59 -17.74 19.10
C ASP A 20 37.36 -17.93 17.60
N HIS A 21 37.89 -19.01 17.06
CA HIS A 21 37.81 -19.42 15.68
C HIS A 21 36.85 -20.61 15.45
N SER A 22 36.04 -20.95 16.46
CA SER A 22 35.08 -22.07 16.34
C SER A 22 34.02 -21.82 15.27
N VAL A 23 33.58 -20.59 15.09
CA VAL A 23 32.60 -20.18 14.08
C VAL A 23 33.29 -19.51 12.89
N ILE A 24 34.21 -18.58 13.16
CA ILE A 24 34.95 -17.84 12.14
C ILE A 24 36.36 -18.44 12.04
N GLY A 25 36.61 -19.22 10.98
CA GLY A 25 37.89 -19.87 10.77
C GLY A 25 39.00 -18.87 10.40
N GLU A 26 38.70 -17.93 9.53
CA GLU A 26 39.65 -16.89 9.11
C GLU A 26 39.00 -15.51 9.22
N ILE A 27 39.76 -14.52 9.68
CA ILE A 27 39.34 -13.13 9.77
C ILE A 27 40.49 -12.21 9.33
N GLU A 28 40.24 -11.27 8.44
CA GLU A 28 41.25 -10.40 7.86
C GLU A 28 40.74 -8.97 7.73
N ALA A 29 41.58 -8.00 8.11
CA ALA A 29 41.33 -6.59 7.87
C ALA A 29 41.87 -6.19 6.47
N VAL A 30 41.00 -5.60 5.65
CA VAL A 30 41.30 -5.22 4.26
C VAL A 30 41.00 -3.74 4.03
N LYS A 31 41.88 -3.06 3.27
CA LYS A 31 41.68 -1.64 2.92
C LYS A 31 40.38 -1.44 2.13
N PRO A 32 39.66 -0.32 2.36
CA PRO A 32 40.01 0.81 3.24
C PRO A 32 39.65 0.62 4.72
N GLY A 33 39.05 -0.51 5.13
CA GLY A 33 38.63 -0.78 6.51
C GLY A 33 37.52 -1.83 6.59
N PHE A 34 37.48 -2.73 5.62
CA PHE A 34 36.62 -3.92 5.64
C PHE A 34 37.23 -5.01 6.52
N ILE A 35 36.37 -5.87 7.06
CA ILE A 35 36.76 -7.11 7.75
C ILE A 35 36.15 -8.24 6.94
N ASN A 36 36.98 -9.06 6.31
CA ASN A 36 36.55 -10.26 5.64
C ASN A 36 36.51 -11.43 6.65
N LEU A 37 35.43 -12.18 6.59
CA LEU A 37 35.17 -13.31 7.47
C LEU A 37 35.02 -14.58 6.59
N LYS A 38 35.67 -15.66 7.01
CA LYS A 38 35.49 -16.98 6.42
C LYS A 38 35.00 -17.93 7.50
N ILE A 39 33.82 -18.48 7.29
CA ILE A 39 33.22 -19.42 8.25
C ILE A 39 34.06 -20.69 8.34
N ASN A 40 34.20 -21.23 9.53
CA ASN A 40 34.86 -22.52 9.76
C ASN A 40 34.07 -23.64 9.03
N PRO A 41 34.69 -24.41 8.11
CA PRO A 41 33.99 -25.44 7.38
C PRO A 41 33.38 -26.55 8.23
N GLU A 42 33.98 -26.90 9.34
CA GLU A 42 33.46 -27.91 10.27
C GLU A 42 32.20 -27.38 10.96
N PHE A 43 32.23 -26.14 11.45
CA PHE A 43 31.05 -25.48 12.01
C PHE A 43 29.91 -25.42 10.98
N LEU A 44 30.23 -25.03 9.73
CA LEU A 44 29.23 -24.95 8.68
C LEU A 44 28.59 -26.30 8.36
N ALA A 45 29.41 -27.37 8.29
CA ALA A 45 28.94 -28.73 8.05
C ALA A 45 28.01 -29.23 9.17
N ASP A 46 28.41 -29.01 10.43
CA ASP A 46 27.60 -29.37 11.60
C ASP A 46 26.30 -28.57 11.66
N TYR A 47 26.37 -27.26 11.39
CA TYR A 47 25.20 -26.40 11.33
C TYR A 47 24.20 -26.82 10.26
N LEU A 48 24.69 -27.08 9.04
CA LEU A 48 23.84 -27.54 7.93
C LEU A 48 23.21 -28.91 8.23
N SER A 49 23.97 -29.83 8.86
CA SER A 49 23.45 -31.13 9.25
C SER A 49 22.33 -31.01 10.30
N LYS A 50 22.49 -30.12 11.28
CA LYS A 50 21.43 -29.82 12.27
C LYS A 50 20.22 -29.21 11.60
N MET A 51 20.43 -28.19 10.73
CA MET A 51 19.39 -27.49 10.00
C MET A 51 18.56 -28.43 9.12
N GLN A 52 19.21 -29.40 8.46
CA GLN A 52 18.53 -30.37 7.59
C GLN A 52 17.58 -31.31 8.36
N ASN A 53 17.88 -31.57 9.63
CA ASN A 53 17.09 -32.47 10.48
C ASN A 53 16.08 -31.71 11.39
N ASP A 54 15.95 -30.40 11.24
CA ASP A 54 15.05 -29.54 11.99
C ASP A 54 13.97 -28.97 11.08
N GLU A 55 12.70 -29.20 11.39
CA GLU A 55 11.56 -28.70 10.62
C GLU A 55 11.55 -27.15 10.56
N ASP A 56 12.09 -26.51 11.56
CA ASP A 56 12.22 -25.03 11.61
C ASP A 56 13.54 -24.54 11.01
N LEU A 57 14.32 -25.42 10.37
CA LEU A 57 15.60 -25.08 9.73
C LEU A 57 16.57 -24.33 10.66
N SER A 58 16.56 -24.66 11.93
CA SER A 58 17.32 -24.02 13.02
C SER A 58 17.00 -22.51 13.20
N VAL A 59 15.84 -22.05 12.75
CA VAL A 59 15.37 -20.71 13.01
C VAL A 59 14.63 -20.67 14.36
N GLU A 60 15.16 -19.90 15.30
CA GLU A 60 14.50 -19.73 16.58
C GLU A 60 13.18 -18.97 16.43
N LYS A 61 12.11 -19.52 16.98
CA LYS A 61 10.82 -18.82 17.04
C LYS A 61 10.89 -17.62 17.96
N ALA A 62 10.14 -16.59 17.67
CA ALA A 62 10.07 -15.37 18.46
C ALA A 62 9.61 -15.68 19.89
N LYS A 63 10.42 -15.32 20.89
CA LYS A 63 10.08 -15.47 22.32
C LYS A 63 8.88 -14.63 22.73
N ASN A 64 8.69 -13.50 22.06
CA ASN A 64 7.56 -12.58 22.26
C ASN A 64 6.90 -12.32 20.89
N PRO A 65 5.98 -13.19 20.44
CA PRO A 65 5.26 -13.01 19.18
C PRO A 65 4.55 -11.66 19.14
N LYS A 66 4.67 -10.99 18.01
CA LYS A 66 3.96 -9.73 17.74
C LYS A 66 2.88 -9.95 16.69
N THR A 67 1.81 -9.16 16.76
CA THR A 67 0.90 -9.00 15.63
C THR A 67 1.43 -7.90 14.72
N ILE A 68 1.67 -8.25 13.47
CA ILE A 68 2.27 -7.36 12.47
C ILE A 68 1.37 -7.36 11.24
N ILE A 69 0.89 -6.20 10.85
CA ILE A 69 0.16 -6.00 9.59
C ILE A 69 1.19 -5.63 8.51
N VAL A 70 1.09 -6.29 7.37
CA VAL A 70 1.88 -5.98 6.18
C VAL A 70 0.90 -5.57 5.09
N ASP A 71 0.92 -4.30 4.71
CA ASP A 71 0.15 -3.75 3.59
C ASP A 71 0.99 -3.87 2.32
N TYR A 72 0.48 -4.58 1.31
CA TYR A 72 1.17 -4.81 0.05
C TYR A 72 0.19 -5.14 -1.09
N GLY A 73 0.69 -5.07 -2.33
CA GLY A 73 -0.14 -5.37 -3.51
C GLY A 73 -0.84 -4.14 -4.08
N GLY A 74 -1.57 -3.39 -3.28
CA GLY A 74 -2.11 -2.03 -3.51
C GLY A 74 -2.67 -1.74 -4.91
N ALA A 75 -3.54 -2.61 -5.46
CA ALA A 75 -4.09 -2.44 -6.78
C ALA A 75 -5.28 -1.46 -6.78
N ASN A 76 -5.40 -0.68 -7.84
CA ASN A 76 -6.65 0.03 -8.10
C ASN A 76 -7.67 -0.92 -8.73
N VAL A 77 -8.91 -0.87 -8.28
CA VAL A 77 -10.00 -1.63 -8.91
C VAL A 77 -10.25 -1.14 -10.35
N ALA A 78 -10.87 -1.97 -11.17
CA ALA A 78 -11.14 -1.70 -12.58
C ALA A 78 -9.90 -1.35 -13.42
N LYS A 79 -8.72 -1.80 -12.99
CA LYS A 79 -7.47 -1.69 -13.75
C LYS A 79 -6.78 -3.04 -13.78
N PRO A 80 -6.19 -3.42 -14.93
CA PRO A 80 -5.40 -4.65 -14.99
C PRO A 80 -4.16 -4.55 -14.12
N LEU A 81 -3.79 -5.66 -13.49
CA LEU A 81 -2.51 -5.78 -12.82
C LEU A 81 -1.36 -5.68 -13.84
N HIS A 82 -0.31 -5.01 -13.47
CA HIS A 82 0.91 -4.92 -14.26
C HIS A 82 2.15 -5.29 -13.40
N VAL A 83 3.31 -5.41 -14.06
CA VAL A 83 4.55 -5.85 -13.41
C VAL A 83 4.94 -5.04 -12.15
N GLY A 84 4.53 -3.78 -12.06
CA GLY A 84 4.75 -2.96 -10.86
C GLY A 84 4.04 -3.50 -9.62
N HIS A 85 2.82 -3.99 -9.78
CA HIS A 85 2.05 -4.61 -8.69
C HIS A 85 2.66 -5.96 -8.28
N LEU A 86 3.19 -6.74 -9.25
CA LEU A 86 3.86 -8.01 -9.00
C LEU A 86 5.00 -7.88 -7.97
N ARG A 87 5.84 -6.86 -8.14
CA ARG A 87 6.99 -6.64 -7.24
C ARG A 87 6.55 -6.43 -5.80
N SER A 88 5.60 -5.54 -5.56
CA SER A 88 5.06 -5.27 -4.23
C SER A 88 4.41 -6.52 -3.62
N ALA A 89 3.61 -7.23 -4.40
CA ALA A 89 2.92 -8.45 -3.96
C ALA A 89 3.88 -9.54 -3.51
N ILE A 90 4.91 -9.86 -4.30
CA ILE A 90 5.88 -10.91 -4.00
C ILE A 90 6.74 -10.55 -2.77
N ILE A 91 7.18 -9.29 -2.66
CA ILE A 91 7.97 -8.83 -1.51
C ILE A 91 7.15 -8.93 -0.23
N GLY A 92 5.93 -8.38 -0.23
CA GLY A 92 5.05 -8.38 0.94
C GLY A 92 4.67 -9.79 1.39
N GLU A 93 4.29 -10.65 0.44
CA GLU A 93 3.99 -12.06 0.72
C GLU A 93 5.20 -12.79 1.32
N SER A 94 6.40 -12.54 0.79
CA SER A 94 7.63 -13.14 1.33
C SER A 94 7.89 -12.70 2.78
N ILE A 95 7.73 -11.40 3.07
CA ILE A 95 7.88 -10.86 4.43
C ILE A 95 6.85 -11.49 5.37
N LYS A 96 5.60 -11.58 4.95
CA LYS A 96 4.52 -12.21 5.73
C LYS A 96 4.85 -13.67 6.04
N ARG A 97 5.27 -14.45 5.04
CA ARG A 97 5.64 -15.87 5.22
C ARG A 97 6.83 -16.03 6.16
N MET A 98 7.87 -15.22 5.99
CA MET A 98 9.03 -15.23 6.89
C MET A 98 8.62 -14.91 8.34
N GLY A 99 7.81 -13.88 8.54
CA GLY A 99 7.34 -13.51 9.87
C GLY A 99 6.50 -14.61 10.52
N ARG A 100 5.62 -15.27 9.77
CA ARG A 100 4.86 -16.45 10.23
C ARG A 100 5.78 -17.61 10.58
N PHE A 101 6.76 -17.89 9.73
CA PHE A 101 7.75 -18.93 9.98
C PHE A 101 8.54 -18.66 11.26
N MET A 102 8.85 -17.39 11.55
CA MET A 102 9.51 -16.97 12.78
C MET A 102 8.58 -16.94 14.00
N GLY A 103 7.30 -17.30 13.85
CA GLY A 103 6.34 -17.41 14.96
C GLY A 103 5.61 -16.11 15.30
N HIS A 104 5.66 -15.08 14.44
CA HIS A 104 4.84 -13.88 14.58
C HIS A 104 3.42 -14.09 14.03
N ASN A 105 2.44 -13.36 14.57
CA ASN A 105 1.10 -13.27 14.00
C ASN A 105 1.11 -12.23 12.87
N MET A 106 1.26 -12.69 11.62
CA MET A 106 1.34 -11.83 10.45
C MET A 106 -0.02 -11.75 9.75
N ILE A 107 -0.48 -10.54 9.50
CA ILE A 107 -1.72 -10.22 8.79
C ILE A 107 -1.34 -9.52 7.49
N GLY A 108 -1.65 -10.12 6.35
CA GLY A 108 -1.47 -9.51 5.04
C GLY A 108 -2.71 -8.71 4.65
N ASP A 109 -2.55 -7.43 4.43
CA ASP A 109 -3.60 -6.55 3.94
C ASP A 109 -3.31 -6.13 2.51
N VAL A 110 -4.36 -6.05 1.68
CA VAL A 110 -4.33 -5.33 0.41
C VAL A 110 -5.24 -4.13 0.50
N HIS A 111 -4.68 -2.95 0.31
CA HIS A 111 -5.44 -1.71 0.34
C HIS A 111 -5.74 -1.24 -1.08
N LEU A 112 -7.02 -1.36 -1.48
CA LEU A 112 -7.47 -1.12 -2.84
C LEU A 112 -7.79 0.35 -3.07
N GLY A 113 -7.39 0.88 -4.23
CA GLY A 113 -7.86 2.16 -4.71
C GLY A 113 -9.25 2.03 -5.32
N ASP A 114 -10.30 2.34 -4.57
CA ASP A 114 -11.69 2.08 -4.95
C ASP A 114 -12.63 3.28 -4.75
N TRP A 115 -12.11 4.46 -4.38
CA TRP A 115 -12.94 5.55 -3.89
C TRP A 115 -12.72 6.91 -4.55
N GLY A 116 -11.70 7.06 -5.38
CA GLY A 116 -11.32 8.32 -6.01
C GLY A 116 -12.01 8.62 -7.33
N LEU A 117 -11.49 9.63 -8.05
CA LEU A 117 -11.96 10.08 -9.36
C LEU A 117 -12.11 8.94 -10.40
N GLN A 118 -11.35 7.89 -10.25
CA GLN A 118 -11.45 6.71 -11.11
C GLN A 118 -12.87 6.14 -11.13
N MET A 119 -13.54 6.09 -9.97
CA MET A 119 -14.94 5.61 -9.91
C MET A 119 -15.89 6.54 -10.65
N GLY A 120 -15.74 7.86 -10.48
CA GLY A 120 -16.55 8.83 -11.22
C GLY A 120 -16.33 8.77 -12.71
N LEU A 121 -15.10 8.54 -13.16
CA LEU A 121 -14.78 8.36 -14.59
C LEU A 121 -15.51 7.14 -15.17
N ILE A 122 -15.48 6.02 -14.48
CA ILE A 122 -16.16 4.79 -14.93
C ILE A 122 -17.68 5.00 -14.94
N ILE A 123 -18.25 5.59 -13.90
CA ILE A 123 -19.68 5.88 -13.81
C ILE A 123 -20.12 6.80 -14.97
N THR A 124 -19.36 7.86 -15.24
CA THR A 124 -19.67 8.82 -16.31
C THR A 124 -19.60 8.15 -17.68
N GLU A 125 -18.58 7.36 -17.95
CA GLU A 125 -18.45 6.65 -19.21
C GLU A 125 -19.53 5.59 -19.39
N LEU A 126 -19.89 4.88 -18.33
CA LEU A 126 -20.96 3.89 -18.35
C LEU A 126 -22.31 4.57 -18.63
N GLN A 127 -22.56 5.74 -18.06
CA GLN A 127 -23.77 6.52 -18.31
C GLN A 127 -23.85 7.01 -19.76
N GLU A 128 -22.72 7.40 -20.37
CA GLU A 128 -22.70 7.79 -21.79
C GLU A 128 -22.97 6.59 -22.70
N ARG A 129 -22.44 5.41 -22.39
CA ARG A 129 -22.63 4.21 -23.22
C ARG A 129 -24.01 3.58 -23.04
N HIS A 130 -24.52 3.61 -21.81
CA HIS A 130 -25.74 2.91 -21.39
C HIS A 130 -26.63 3.79 -20.52
N PRO A 131 -27.16 4.91 -21.06
CA PRO A 131 -28.00 5.85 -20.31
C PRO A 131 -29.32 5.23 -19.83
N GLU A 132 -29.73 4.13 -20.44
CA GLU A 132 -30.96 3.38 -20.12
C GLU A 132 -30.85 2.54 -18.85
N LEU A 133 -29.66 2.34 -18.28
CA LEU A 133 -29.49 1.51 -17.10
C LEU A 133 -30.18 2.15 -15.88
N VAL A 134 -30.90 1.32 -15.14
CA VAL A 134 -31.66 1.69 -13.94
C VAL A 134 -30.85 2.41 -12.87
N TYR A 135 -29.55 2.26 -12.86
CA TYR A 135 -28.61 2.90 -11.92
C TYR A 135 -28.56 4.42 -12.07
N PHE A 136 -28.93 4.94 -13.22
CA PHE A 136 -28.92 6.39 -13.55
C PHE A 136 -30.29 7.05 -13.33
N ASP A 137 -31.33 6.27 -13.12
CA ASP A 137 -32.68 6.77 -12.78
C ASP A 137 -32.75 7.12 -11.29
N GLU A 138 -32.80 8.40 -10.99
CA GLU A 138 -32.90 8.90 -9.60
C GLU A 138 -34.24 8.56 -8.93
N SER A 139 -35.27 8.33 -9.73
CA SER A 139 -36.61 7.96 -9.24
C SER A 139 -36.73 6.48 -8.87
N PHE A 140 -35.76 5.67 -9.26
CA PHE A 140 -35.78 4.25 -9.01
C PHE A 140 -35.64 3.91 -7.52
N THR A 141 -36.63 3.26 -6.95
CA THR A 141 -36.68 2.90 -5.52
C THR A 141 -36.58 1.36 -5.30
N GLY A 142 -36.57 0.56 -6.39
CA GLY A 142 -36.49 -0.89 -6.33
C GLY A 142 -35.12 -1.40 -5.92
N GLU A 143 -34.97 -2.73 -5.96
CA GLU A 143 -33.68 -3.41 -5.82
C GLU A 143 -32.93 -3.40 -7.14
N TYR A 144 -31.64 -3.10 -7.09
CA TYR A 144 -30.79 -3.13 -8.27
C TYR A 144 -30.45 -4.57 -8.66
N PRO A 145 -30.24 -4.86 -9.97
CA PRO A 145 -29.87 -6.19 -10.43
C PRO A 145 -28.65 -6.74 -9.67
N GLU A 146 -28.65 -8.04 -9.39
CA GLU A 146 -27.51 -8.72 -8.76
C GLU A 146 -26.34 -8.90 -9.74
N GLU A 147 -26.65 -9.08 -11.03
CA GLU A 147 -25.65 -9.22 -12.07
C GLU A 147 -25.06 -7.85 -12.44
N ALA A 148 -23.73 -7.80 -12.57
CA ALA A 148 -23.05 -6.59 -13.01
C ALA A 148 -23.45 -6.26 -14.46
N PRO A 149 -23.71 -4.98 -14.80
CA PRO A 149 -24.04 -4.56 -16.16
C PRO A 149 -22.82 -4.54 -17.09
N PHE A 150 -21.70 -5.06 -16.65
CA PHE A 150 -20.41 -5.09 -17.36
C PHE A 150 -19.55 -6.26 -16.89
N THR A 151 -18.60 -6.65 -17.72
CA THR A 151 -17.55 -7.62 -17.45
C THR A 151 -16.26 -6.90 -17.03
N ILE A 152 -15.26 -7.67 -16.53
CA ILE A 152 -13.92 -7.10 -16.23
C ILE A 152 -13.26 -6.54 -17.50
N SER A 153 -13.40 -7.22 -18.64
CA SER A 153 -12.83 -6.75 -19.92
C SER A 153 -13.43 -5.42 -20.36
N GLU A 154 -14.73 -5.22 -20.16
CA GLU A 154 -15.38 -3.93 -20.44
C GLU A 154 -14.90 -2.83 -19.49
N LEU A 155 -14.68 -3.11 -18.21
CA LEU A 155 -14.09 -2.15 -17.28
C LEU A 155 -12.66 -1.74 -17.68
N GLU A 156 -11.87 -2.69 -18.18
CA GLU A 156 -10.52 -2.43 -18.69
C GLU A 156 -10.53 -1.52 -19.94
N GLU A 157 -11.60 -1.47 -20.70
CA GLU A 157 -11.79 -0.54 -21.82
C GLU A 157 -12.41 0.80 -21.38
N ILE A 158 -13.39 0.76 -20.49
CA ILE A 158 -14.13 1.94 -20.00
C ILE A 158 -13.18 2.93 -19.33
N TYR A 159 -12.35 2.46 -18.41
CA TYR A 159 -11.51 3.37 -17.64
C TYR A 159 -10.46 4.13 -18.47
N PRO A 160 -9.66 3.50 -19.36
CA PRO A 160 -8.73 4.24 -20.22
C PRO A 160 -9.43 5.22 -21.15
N CYS A 161 -10.60 4.85 -21.71
CA CYS A 161 -11.41 5.72 -22.53
C CYS A 161 -11.85 6.97 -21.75
N ALA A 162 -12.46 6.78 -20.58
CA ALA A 162 -12.89 7.87 -19.70
C ALA A 162 -11.73 8.77 -19.26
N SER A 163 -10.59 8.16 -18.92
CA SER A 163 -9.37 8.88 -18.54
C SER A 163 -8.80 9.70 -19.71
N GLY A 164 -8.90 9.20 -20.95
CA GLY A 164 -8.54 9.93 -22.16
C GLY A 164 -9.44 11.15 -22.36
N LYS A 165 -10.76 10.92 -22.38
CA LYS A 165 -11.77 11.99 -22.54
C LYS A 165 -11.61 13.10 -21.49
N SER A 166 -11.36 12.74 -20.24
CA SER A 166 -11.22 13.71 -19.14
C SER A 166 -9.99 14.63 -19.25
N LYS A 167 -9.01 14.28 -20.07
CA LYS A 167 -7.83 15.12 -20.35
C LYS A 167 -8.06 16.10 -21.48
N GLU A 168 -8.97 15.78 -22.37
CA GLU A 168 -9.28 16.56 -23.59
C GLU A 168 -10.52 17.42 -23.41
N ASP A 169 -11.46 17.01 -22.54
CA ASP A 169 -12.75 17.66 -22.30
C ASP A 169 -12.93 18.00 -20.82
N GLU A 170 -12.84 19.29 -20.49
CA GLU A 170 -13.01 19.80 -19.13
C GLU A 170 -14.46 19.60 -18.60
N ASP A 171 -15.48 19.60 -19.47
CA ASP A 171 -16.85 19.38 -19.03
C ASP A 171 -17.10 17.89 -18.73
N TYR A 172 -16.46 16.98 -19.47
CA TYR A 172 -16.43 15.57 -19.12
C TYR A 172 -15.78 15.35 -17.77
N LYS A 173 -14.64 15.99 -17.53
CA LYS A 173 -13.93 15.91 -16.24
C LYS A 173 -14.75 16.41 -15.06
N LYS A 174 -15.49 17.53 -15.26
CA LYS A 174 -16.40 18.06 -14.22
C LYS A 174 -17.52 17.09 -13.90
N ARG A 175 -18.12 16.43 -14.92
CA ARG A 175 -19.14 15.40 -14.70
C ARG A 175 -18.59 14.20 -13.93
N ALA A 176 -17.37 13.77 -14.24
CA ALA A 176 -16.71 12.69 -13.51
C ALA A 176 -16.39 13.04 -12.05
N LEU A 177 -15.97 14.28 -11.78
CA LEU A 177 -15.78 14.78 -10.41
C LEU A 177 -17.10 14.82 -9.64
N GLU A 178 -18.17 15.30 -10.28
CA GLU A 178 -19.51 15.31 -9.69
C GLU A 178 -20.02 13.89 -9.42
N ALA A 179 -19.85 12.96 -10.36
CA ALA A 179 -20.21 11.56 -10.16
C ALA A 179 -19.43 10.92 -8.99
N THR A 180 -18.15 11.29 -8.81
CA THR A 180 -17.34 10.85 -7.65
C THR A 180 -17.95 11.39 -6.35
N ARG A 181 -18.28 12.68 -6.31
CA ARG A 181 -18.90 13.34 -5.15
C ARG A 181 -20.23 12.68 -4.77
N GLU A 182 -21.11 12.48 -5.74
CA GLU A 182 -22.41 11.84 -5.54
C GLU A 182 -22.28 10.38 -5.06
N LEU A 183 -21.32 9.62 -5.60
CA LEU A 183 -20.99 8.28 -5.10
C LEU A 183 -20.62 8.33 -3.61
N GLN A 184 -19.73 9.23 -3.24
CA GLN A 184 -19.26 9.39 -1.86
C GLN A 184 -20.37 9.87 -0.92
N GLN A 185 -21.28 10.71 -1.42
CA GLN A 185 -22.48 11.15 -0.70
C GLN A 185 -23.59 10.10 -0.60
N GLY A 186 -23.42 8.94 -1.24
CA GLY A 186 -24.33 7.81 -1.08
C GLY A 186 -25.43 7.69 -2.12
N ARG A 187 -25.31 8.31 -3.31
CA ARG A 187 -26.28 8.12 -4.40
C ARG A 187 -26.46 6.62 -4.69
N ARG A 188 -27.69 6.13 -4.49
CA ARG A 188 -27.99 4.69 -4.48
C ARG A 188 -27.53 3.96 -5.74
N GLY A 189 -27.85 4.49 -6.92
CA GLY A 189 -27.47 3.90 -8.20
C GLY A 189 -25.94 3.82 -8.37
N TYR A 190 -25.22 4.88 -7.99
CA TYR A 190 -23.77 4.92 -8.10
C TYR A 190 -23.10 3.98 -7.10
N ARG A 191 -23.67 3.85 -5.88
CA ARG A 191 -23.22 2.84 -4.91
C ARG A 191 -23.44 1.41 -5.40
N ALA A 192 -24.54 1.17 -6.11
CA ALA A 192 -24.82 -0.15 -6.70
C ALA A 192 -23.82 -0.46 -7.84
N ILE A 193 -23.50 0.50 -8.72
CA ILE A 193 -22.45 0.35 -9.74
C ILE A 193 -21.09 0.10 -9.07
N TRP A 194 -20.73 0.90 -8.07
CA TRP A 194 -19.48 0.73 -7.32
C TRP A 194 -19.37 -0.68 -6.73
N LYS A 195 -20.43 -1.20 -6.14
CA LYS A 195 -20.46 -2.58 -5.60
C LYS A 195 -20.21 -3.62 -6.69
N HIS A 196 -20.76 -3.43 -7.88
CA HIS A 196 -20.47 -4.31 -9.02
C HIS A 196 -19.02 -4.20 -9.48
N ILE A 197 -18.45 -2.98 -9.55
CA ILE A 197 -17.05 -2.78 -9.87
C ILE A 197 -16.16 -3.53 -8.86
N MET A 198 -16.45 -3.40 -7.57
CA MET A 198 -15.73 -4.11 -6.50
C MET A 198 -15.81 -5.61 -6.66
N ASN A 199 -17.01 -6.17 -6.84
CA ASN A 199 -17.21 -7.61 -6.96
C ASN A 199 -16.44 -8.20 -8.14
N VAL A 200 -16.54 -7.58 -9.31
CA VAL A 200 -15.86 -8.03 -10.53
C VAL A 200 -14.35 -7.89 -10.41
N SER A 201 -13.87 -6.73 -9.93
CA SER A 201 -12.44 -6.46 -9.80
C SER A 201 -11.76 -7.32 -8.74
N VAL A 202 -12.37 -7.46 -7.56
CA VAL A 202 -11.80 -8.27 -6.46
C VAL A 202 -11.76 -9.75 -6.85
N ALA A 203 -12.76 -10.25 -7.59
CA ALA A 203 -12.75 -11.62 -8.08
C ALA A 203 -11.57 -11.87 -9.05
N ASP A 204 -11.31 -10.94 -9.97
CA ASP A 204 -10.17 -11.02 -10.88
C ASP A 204 -8.83 -10.86 -10.16
N LEU A 205 -8.71 -9.90 -9.24
CA LEU A 205 -7.51 -9.72 -8.42
C LEU A 205 -7.18 -10.97 -7.61
N LYS A 206 -8.16 -11.59 -6.97
CA LYS A 206 -7.98 -12.85 -6.23
C LYS A 206 -7.47 -13.97 -7.10
N LYS A 207 -7.99 -14.09 -8.32
CA LYS A 207 -7.51 -15.07 -9.30
C LYS A 207 -6.05 -14.81 -9.68
N ASN A 208 -5.71 -13.57 -10.00
CA ASN A 208 -4.36 -13.18 -10.43
C ASN A 208 -3.33 -13.33 -9.30
N TYR A 209 -3.64 -12.87 -8.10
CA TYR A 209 -2.76 -13.06 -6.93
C TYR A 209 -2.64 -14.54 -6.56
N GLY A 210 -3.72 -15.32 -6.65
CA GLY A 210 -3.68 -16.76 -6.43
C GLY A 210 -2.75 -17.49 -7.40
N ASN A 211 -2.67 -17.07 -8.67
CA ASN A 211 -1.71 -17.61 -9.64
C ASN A 211 -0.24 -17.34 -9.25
N LEU A 212 0.01 -16.33 -8.42
CA LEU A 212 1.33 -15.97 -7.89
C LEU A 212 1.57 -16.58 -6.50
N ASP A 213 0.62 -17.37 -5.99
CA ASP A 213 0.63 -17.87 -4.61
C ASP A 213 0.73 -16.75 -3.56
N VAL A 214 0.09 -15.60 -3.85
CA VAL A 214 -0.03 -14.44 -2.96
C VAL A 214 -1.43 -14.43 -2.36
N HIS A 215 -1.51 -14.38 -1.04
CA HIS A 215 -2.76 -14.46 -0.29
C HIS A 215 -2.86 -13.35 0.75
N PHE A 216 -3.97 -12.64 0.75
CA PHE A 216 -4.26 -11.61 1.73
C PHE A 216 -5.27 -12.12 2.77
N ASP A 217 -5.07 -11.70 4.00
CA ASP A 217 -5.99 -11.97 5.11
C ASP A 217 -7.10 -10.92 5.14
N LEU A 218 -6.77 -9.67 4.78
CA LEU A 218 -7.69 -8.54 4.69
C LEU A 218 -7.73 -7.99 3.27
N TRP A 219 -8.93 -7.62 2.85
CA TRP A 219 -9.22 -6.97 1.57
C TRP A 219 -9.92 -5.65 1.89
N MET A 220 -9.14 -4.61 2.13
CA MET A 220 -9.61 -3.29 2.50
C MET A 220 -9.50 -2.34 1.31
N GLY A 221 -10.16 -1.20 1.38
CA GLY A 221 -10.10 -0.16 0.37
C GLY A 221 -10.12 1.24 0.97
N GLU A 222 -9.89 2.24 0.14
CA GLU A 222 -10.04 3.65 0.52
C GLU A 222 -11.46 3.95 1.04
N SER A 223 -12.47 3.25 0.51
CA SER A 223 -13.86 3.37 0.92
C SER A 223 -14.10 2.98 2.38
N ASP A 224 -13.32 2.05 2.91
CA ASP A 224 -13.45 1.61 4.31
C ASP A 224 -12.99 2.69 5.31
N ALA A 225 -12.14 3.62 4.88
CA ALA A 225 -11.70 4.74 5.71
C ALA A 225 -12.69 5.91 5.74
N GLN A 226 -13.68 5.93 4.83
CA GLN A 226 -14.57 7.09 4.64
C GLN A 226 -15.32 7.51 5.92
N GLU A 227 -15.77 6.56 6.72
CA GLU A 227 -16.51 6.84 7.94
C GLU A 227 -15.69 7.50 9.05
N TYR A 228 -14.34 7.31 9.02
CA TYR A 228 -13.42 7.84 10.03
C TYR A 228 -12.82 9.20 9.66
N ILE A 229 -12.93 9.61 8.39
CA ILE A 229 -12.35 10.87 7.89
C ILE A 229 -12.87 12.09 8.62
N PRO A 230 -14.18 12.29 8.85
CA PRO A 230 -14.69 13.48 9.53
C PRO A 230 -14.09 13.67 10.92
N ASP A 231 -14.11 12.64 11.75
CA ASP A 231 -13.58 12.69 13.11
C ASP A 231 -12.06 12.95 13.12
N MET A 232 -11.33 12.33 12.18
CA MET A 232 -9.90 12.57 12.04
C MET A 232 -9.61 14.02 11.62
N VAL A 233 -10.37 14.56 10.67
CA VAL A 233 -10.21 15.95 10.20
C VAL A 233 -10.46 16.92 11.34
N ASP A 234 -11.51 16.71 12.12
CA ASP A 234 -11.82 17.55 13.27
C ASP A 234 -10.73 17.44 14.35
N TYR A 235 -10.25 16.24 14.62
CA TYR A 235 -9.11 16.04 15.53
C TYR A 235 -7.86 16.81 15.09
N LEU A 236 -7.52 16.79 13.80
CA LEU A 236 -6.35 17.50 13.26
C LEU A 236 -6.48 19.02 13.40
N LYS A 237 -7.69 19.56 13.18
CA LYS A 237 -7.99 20.99 13.36
C LYS A 237 -7.95 21.40 14.82
N ASP A 238 -8.65 20.68 15.69
CA ASP A 238 -8.81 21.01 17.10
C ASP A 238 -7.49 20.98 17.87
N ASN A 239 -6.55 20.13 17.45
CA ASN A 239 -5.22 20.05 18.02
C ASN A 239 -4.18 20.95 17.32
N GLY A 240 -4.58 21.73 16.32
CA GLY A 240 -3.70 22.66 15.61
C GLY A 240 -2.65 21.98 14.72
N TYR A 241 -2.86 20.71 14.36
CA TYR A 241 -1.98 20.00 13.43
C TYR A 241 -2.24 20.38 11.98
N ALA A 242 -3.49 20.71 11.64
CA ALA A 242 -3.86 21.12 10.29
C ALA A 242 -4.26 22.59 10.23
N HIS A 243 -3.92 23.24 9.12
CA HIS A 243 -4.31 24.62 8.82
C HIS A 243 -4.75 24.75 7.36
N TYR A 244 -5.40 25.85 7.03
CA TYR A 244 -5.81 26.13 5.65
C TYR A 244 -4.69 26.85 4.90
N ASP A 245 -4.29 26.28 3.75
CA ASP A 245 -3.42 26.92 2.76
C ASP A 245 -4.09 26.89 1.38
N GLN A 246 -4.23 28.06 0.75
CA GLN A 246 -4.89 28.25 -0.56
C GLN A 246 -6.28 27.58 -0.65
N GLY A 247 -7.00 27.54 0.47
CA GLY A 247 -8.33 26.94 0.58
C GLY A 247 -8.35 25.43 0.85
N ALA A 248 -7.22 24.73 0.75
CA ALA A 248 -7.06 23.33 1.12
C ALA A 248 -6.69 23.20 2.61
N LEU A 249 -7.13 22.13 3.26
CA LEU A 249 -6.69 21.78 4.62
C LEU A 249 -5.42 20.95 4.52
N VAL A 250 -4.34 21.40 5.15
CA VAL A 250 -3.00 20.77 5.04
C VAL A 250 -2.34 20.56 6.40
N VAL A 251 -1.39 19.62 6.46
CA VAL A 251 -0.51 19.38 7.60
C VAL A 251 0.93 19.57 7.15
N ASP A 252 1.70 20.41 7.84
CA ASP A 252 3.12 20.55 7.57
C ASP A 252 3.88 19.31 8.07
N VAL A 253 4.61 18.67 7.15
CA VAL A 253 5.35 17.44 7.42
C VAL A 253 6.87 17.61 7.30
N LYS A 254 7.34 18.83 7.02
CA LYS A 254 8.75 19.17 6.91
C LYS A 254 9.40 19.18 8.29
N GLU A 255 10.55 18.50 8.42
CA GLU A 255 11.39 18.54 9.61
C GLU A 255 12.64 19.39 9.39
N GLU A 256 13.23 19.87 10.48
CA GLU A 256 14.48 20.68 10.43
C GLU A 256 15.66 19.93 9.76
N THR A 257 15.64 18.60 9.79
CA THR A 257 16.67 17.74 9.18
C THR A 257 16.50 17.55 7.68
N ASP A 258 15.39 17.99 7.09
CA ASP A 258 15.14 17.80 5.67
C ASP A 258 15.99 18.75 4.82
N THR A 259 16.74 18.15 3.90
CA THR A 259 17.59 18.87 2.95
C THR A 259 16.86 19.29 1.68
N LYS A 260 15.67 18.79 1.47
CA LYS A 260 14.80 19.11 0.32
C LYS A 260 13.54 19.81 0.81
N GLU A 261 12.92 20.57 -0.08
CA GLU A 261 11.60 21.11 0.15
C GLU A 261 10.58 19.98 0.08
N ILE A 262 9.84 19.79 1.17
CA ILE A 262 8.77 18.78 1.27
C ILE A 262 7.46 19.56 1.31
N PRO A 263 6.55 19.35 0.35
CA PRO A 263 5.24 20.00 0.36
C PRO A 263 4.42 19.51 1.56
N PRO A 264 3.48 20.33 2.06
CA PRO A 264 2.57 19.91 3.12
C PRO A 264 1.69 18.74 2.65
N CYS A 265 1.31 17.87 3.57
CA CYS A 265 0.36 16.80 3.31
C CYS A 265 -1.06 17.38 3.20
N MET A 266 -1.71 17.19 2.06
CA MET A 266 -3.05 17.68 1.82
C MET A 266 -4.09 16.74 2.44
N ILE A 267 -4.88 17.23 3.38
CA ILE A 267 -5.93 16.47 4.06
C ILE A 267 -7.28 16.62 3.35
N LEU A 268 -7.66 17.85 3.01
CA LEU A 268 -8.85 18.14 2.23
C LEU A 268 -8.51 19.11 1.11
N LYS A 269 -9.08 18.88 -0.06
CA LYS A 269 -9.05 19.86 -1.16
C LYS A 269 -9.83 21.12 -0.80
N SER A 270 -9.69 22.15 -1.62
CA SER A 270 -10.44 23.41 -1.46
C SER A 270 -11.97 23.24 -1.62
N ASP A 271 -12.42 22.17 -2.27
CA ASP A 271 -13.84 21.77 -2.39
C ASP A 271 -14.32 20.89 -1.23
N GLY A 272 -13.45 20.61 -0.25
CA GLY A 272 -13.73 19.77 0.92
C GLY A 272 -13.63 18.26 0.68
N ALA A 273 -13.25 17.84 -0.52
CA ALA A 273 -13.09 16.42 -0.82
C ALA A 273 -11.81 15.86 -0.19
N ALA A 274 -11.91 14.66 0.40
CA ALA A 274 -10.78 13.89 0.86
C ALA A 274 -9.96 13.35 -0.32
N LEU A 275 -8.68 13.09 -0.07
CA LEU A 275 -7.73 12.54 -1.02
C LEU A 275 -7.34 11.12 -0.63
N TYR A 276 -6.60 10.46 -1.50
CA TYR A 276 -5.95 9.18 -1.21
C TYR A 276 -5.12 9.24 0.09
N ASP A 277 -4.29 10.27 0.23
CA ASP A 277 -3.47 10.48 1.42
C ASP A 277 -4.31 10.63 2.71
N THR A 278 -5.51 11.19 2.60
CA THR A 278 -6.43 11.34 3.74
C THR A 278 -6.95 9.99 4.22
N CYS A 279 -7.35 9.12 3.29
CA CYS A 279 -7.81 7.76 3.61
C CYS A 279 -6.69 6.95 4.28
N LEU A 280 -5.47 7.08 3.74
CA LEU A 280 -4.32 6.35 4.24
C LEU A 280 -3.77 6.89 5.57
N LEU A 281 -4.00 8.17 5.88
CA LEU A 281 -3.58 8.76 7.15
C LEU A 281 -4.23 8.06 8.34
N TYR A 282 -5.48 7.64 8.21
CA TYR A 282 -6.18 6.89 9.24
C TYR A 282 -5.49 5.55 9.55
N THR A 283 -4.95 4.89 8.54
CA THR A 283 -4.28 3.57 8.67
C THR A 283 -2.77 3.66 8.84
N SER A 284 -2.16 4.84 8.65
CA SER A 284 -0.71 5.05 8.71
C SER A 284 -0.30 5.73 10.01
N PRO A 285 0.86 5.34 10.59
CA PRO A 285 1.36 5.94 11.83
C PRO A 285 1.77 7.42 11.66
N SER A 286 2.04 7.89 10.44
CA SER A 286 2.46 9.26 10.16
C SER A 286 2.17 9.68 8.72
N PRO A 287 1.67 10.90 8.48
CA PRO A 287 1.53 11.46 7.13
C PRO A 287 2.85 11.52 6.36
N ARG A 288 3.98 11.68 7.08
CA ARG A 288 5.31 11.78 6.51
C ARG A 288 5.78 10.47 5.88
N ASP A 289 5.37 9.32 6.40
CA ASP A 289 5.79 8.01 5.89
C ASP A 289 5.26 7.77 4.47
N ARG A 290 4.13 8.37 4.11
CA ARG A 290 3.51 8.26 2.80
C ARG A 290 4.12 9.17 1.73
N GLN A 291 4.70 10.30 2.10
CA GLN A 291 5.34 11.20 1.13
C GLN A 291 6.72 10.72 0.64
N LYS A 292 7.29 9.71 1.29
CA LYS A 292 8.59 9.12 0.93
C LYS A 292 8.47 7.90 0.01
N SER A 293 7.27 7.40 -0.23
CA SER A 293 6.97 6.32 -1.18
C SER A 293 6.60 6.90 -2.54
#